data_1479cd6b5323ee050b0feb2c08632585
#
_entry.id   1479cd6b5323ee050b0feb2c08632585
#
_cell.length_a   1.000
_cell.length_b   1.000
_cell.length_c   1.000
_cell.angle_alpha   90.00
_cell.angle_beta   90.00
_cell.angle_gamma   90.00
#
_symmetry.space_group_name_H-M   'P 1'
#
loop_
_entity.id
_entity.type
_entity.pdbx_description
1 polymer ?
#
loop_
_entity_poly.entity_id
_entity_poly.type
_entity_poly.pdbx_seq_one_letter_code
_entity_poly.pdbx_strand_id
1 'polypeptide(L)'
;IHAQSKFSSPGVPRLGIPEVWTTDGPHGIRPEVLWDKWNQAGWTNDSCIAFPALTCLSATWNPEMSHLYGKSIGEEARYRKKDILLGPGVNIYRTPLNGRNFEYMGEDPYLSATMVVPYIKGVQENGVAACVKHYALNNQEFNRHTTNVQLSDRALYEIYLPAFKAAVQEGGTWSIMGSYNLYQGEHACHNKRLLRDILRDEWGFDGVVVSDWGGVHNTEQAIHNGMDLEFGSWTNGLSAGTRNAYDNYYLAFPYLKLIKEGKVGTKELDEKVSNVLRLIFRTCLLYTSPS
;
A
#
# COMPACT_ATOMS: atom_id res chain seq x y z
N ILE A 1 -7.07 -1.04 12.37
CA ILE A 1 -7.20 -0.32 11.11
C ILE A 1 -6.35 0.96 11.06
N HIS A 2 -5.38 1.06 11.91
CA HIS A 2 -4.36 2.13 11.91
C HIS A 2 -3.02 1.61 12.42
N ALA A 3 -1.94 2.35 12.17
CA ALA A 3 -0.60 1.99 12.62
C ALA A 3 -0.43 2.09 14.15
N GLN A 4 0.54 1.34 14.66
CA GLN A 4 1.08 1.47 16.02
C GLN A 4 2.57 1.86 16.04
N SER A 5 3.22 1.77 14.89
CA SER A 5 4.62 2.17 14.66
C SER A 5 4.79 2.71 13.26
N LYS A 6 6.03 3.01 12.84
CA LYS A 6 6.31 3.43 11.46
C LYS A 6 5.87 2.39 10.43
N PHE A 7 5.98 1.10 10.73
CA PHE A 7 5.76 0.02 9.78
C PHE A 7 4.92 -1.15 10.31
N SER A 8 4.17 -0.96 11.40
CA SER A 8 3.30 -2.03 11.89
C SER A 8 1.93 -1.51 12.34
N SER A 9 0.92 -2.38 12.21
CA SER A 9 -0.38 -2.21 12.83
C SER A 9 -0.52 -3.15 14.03
N PRO A 10 -1.32 -2.78 15.06
CA PRO A 10 -1.47 -3.61 16.24
C PRO A 10 -2.21 -4.91 15.95
N GLY A 11 -1.77 -5.98 16.61
CA GLY A 11 -2.54 -7.20 16.73
C GLY A 11 -3.63 -7.12 17.80
N VAL A 12 -4.33 -8.24 18.00
CA VAL A 12 -5.31 -8.40 19.08
C VAL A 12 -4.95 -9.65 19.90
N PRO A 13 -3.98 -9.54 20.85
CA PRO A 13 -3.41 -10.70 21.56
C PRO A 13 -4.46 -11.59 22.25
N ARG A 14 -5.51 -11.00 22.80
CA ARG A 14 -6.61 -11.75 23.45
C ARG A 14 -7.37 -12.67 22.49
N LEU A 15 -7.26 -12.46 21.19
CA LEU A 15 -7.89 -13.27 20.12
C LEU A 15 -6.85 -14.07 19.33
N GLY A 16 -5.57 -14.03 19.70
CA GLY A 16 -4.49 -14.66 18.94
C GLY A 16 -4.21 -14.01 17.59
N ILE A 17 -4.71 -12.79 17.35
CA ILE A 17 -4.49 -12.07 16.08
C ILE A 17 -3.13 -11.36 16.16
N PRO A 18 -2.18 -11.66 15.25
CA PRO A 18 -0.85 -11.07 15.26
C PRO A 18 -0.85 -9.62 14.79
N GLU A 19 0.25 -8.94 15.04
CA GLU A 19 0.60 -7.67 14.40
C GLU A 19 0.84 -7.88 12.90
N VAL A 20 0.59 -6.85 12.10
CA VAL A 20 0.94 -6.84 10.68
C VAL A 20 2.14 -5.93 10.47
N TRP A 21 3.21 -6.48 9.92
CA TRP A 21 4.46 -5.76 9.65
C TRP A 21 4.62 -5.47 8.16
N THR A 22 4.83 -4.20 7.84
CA THR A 22 5.12 -3.74 6.48
C THR A 22 6.60 -3.45 6.31
N THR A 23 7.08 -3.45 5.08
CA THR A 23 8.41 -2.97 4.72
C THR A 23 8.36 -2.17 3.44
N ASP A 24 9.10 -1.08 3.41
CA ASP A 24 9.24 -0.27 2.20
C ASP A 24 10.30 -0.89 1.26
N GLY A 25 10.16 -0.55 -0.01
CA GLY A 25 11.12 -0.84 -1.05
C GLY A 25 10.63 -1.83 -2.10
N PRO A 26 10.18 -1.35 -3.30
CA PRO A 26 9.82 -2.20 -4.43
C PRO A 26 11.02 -2.84 -5.13
N HIS A 27 12.24 -2.43 -4.80
CA HIS A 27 13.50 -2.95 -5.34
C HIS A 27 14.57 -3.15 -4.25
N GLY A 28 14.13 -3.54 -3.07
CA GLY A 28 14.99 -3.91 -1.94
C GLY A 28 14.27 -3.72 -0.61
N ILE A 29 14.47 -4.66 0.31
CA ILE A 29 13.86 -4.58 1.63
C ILE A 29 14.57 -3.49 2.43
N ARG A 30 13.81 -2.59 3.03
CA ARG A 30 14.36 -1.51 3.84
C ARG A 30 14.99 -2.05 5.13
N PRO A 31 16.18 -1.56 5.54
CA PRO A 31 16.69 -1.78 6.89
C PRO A 31 15.71 -1.32 7.96
N GLU A 32 15.75 -1.95 9.13
CA GLU A 32 14.83 -1.62 10.22
C GLU A 32 15.02 -0.18 10.73
N VAL A 33 13.91 0.45 11.03
CA VAL A 33 13.89 1.79 11.62
C VAL A 33 13.43 1.74 13.07
N LEU A 34 13.73 2.79 13.81
CA LEU A 34 13.20 2.94 15.16
C LEU A 34 11.67 3.01 15.15
N TRP A 35 11.04 2.60 16.23
CA TRP A 35 9.60 2.47 16.37
C TRP A 35 8.81 3.70 15.86
N ASP A 36 9.23 4.89 16.28
CA ASP A 36 8.57 6.15 15.98
C ASP A 36 9.40 7.12 15.13
N LYS A 37 10.57 6.70 14.65
CA LYS A 37 11.50 7.57 13.92
C LYS A 37 11.94 6.93 12.62
N TRP A 38 12.35 7.75 11.68
CA TRP A 38 12.89 7.31 10.38
C TRP A 38 14.36 6.89 10.43
N ASN A 39 15.03 7.08 11.58
CA ASN A 39 16.40 6.65 11.76
C ASN A 39 16.49 5.12 11.75
N GLN A 40 17.53 4.59 11.14
CA GLN A 40 17.81 3.15 11.18
C GLN A 40 17.97 2.67 12.63
N ALA A 41 17.46 1.47 12.89
CA ALA A 41 17.58 0.85 14.22
C ALA A 41 19.02 0.48 14.59
N GLY A 42 19.89 0.36 13.58
CA GLY A 42 21.32 0.09 13.80
C GLY A 42 21.60 -1.35 14.24
N TRP A 43 20.77 -2.30 13.85
CA TRP A 43 21.01 -3.72 14.17
C TRP A 43 22.24 -4.25 13.41
N THR A 44 23.04 -5.05 14.07
CA THR A 44 24.32 -5.56 13.52
C THR A 44 24.16 -6.45 12.29
N ASN A 45 22.99 -7.09 12.13
CA ASN A 45 22.67 -8.01 11.03
C ASN A 45 21.55 -7.49 10.13
N ASP A 46 21.47 -6.18 9.94
CA ASP A 46 20.41 -5.52 9.18
C ASP A 46 20.84 -5.19 7.74
N SER A 47 21.62 -6.07 7.12
CA SER A 47 21.97 -5.96 5.70
C SER A 47 20.79 -6.41 4.82
N CYS A 48 20.57 -5.69 3.73
CA CYS A 48 19.52 -5.96 2.76
C CYS A 48 20.11 -5.98 1.35
N ILE A 49 19.46 -6.74 0.45
CA ILE A 49 19.85 -6.81 -0.95
C ILE A 49 19.29 -5.59 -1.68
N ALA A 50 20.16 -4.90 -2.42
CA ALA A 50 19.73 -3.89 -3.39
C ALA A 50 19.43 -4.59 -4.72
N PHE A 51 18.14 -4.73 -5.03
CA PHE A 51 17.69 -5.25 -6.32
C PHE A 51 17.80 -4.15 -7.40
N PRO A 52 17.84 -4.51 -8.69
CA PRO A 52 17.75 -3.54 -9.79
C PRO A 52 16.50 -2.68 -9.67
N ALA A 53 16.58 -1.41 -10.06
CA ALA A 53 15.39 -0.55 -10.12
C ALA A 53 14.31 -1.14 -11.02
N LEU A 54 13.02 -0.86 -10.75
CA LEU A 54 11.91 -1.43 -11.54
C LEU A 54 11.97 -0.99 -13.01
N THR A 55 12.50 0.19 -13.30
CA THR A 55 12.80 0.61 -14.68
C THR A 55 13.73 -0.38 -15.38
N CYS A 56 14.79 -0.86 -14.70
CA CYS A 56 15.72 -1.85 -15.23
C CYS A 56 15.04 -3.21 -15.42
N LEU A 57 14.23 -3.64 -14.46
CA LEU A 57 13.45 -4.87 -14.57
C LEU A 57 12.52 -4.83 -15.78
N SER A 58 11.76 -3.75 -15.92
CA SER A 58 10.81 -3.57 -17.03
C SER A 58 11.49 -3.53 -18.39
N ALA A 59 12.70 -2.93 -18.47
CA ALA A 59 13.50 -2.89 -19.68
C ALA A 59 13.95 -4.28 -20.20
N THR A 60 13.83 -5.33 -19.41
CA THR A 60 14.07 -6.71 -19.84
C THR A 60 12.98 -7.24 -20.76
N TRP A 61 11.77 -6.70 -20.70
CA TRP A 61 10.57 -7.18 -21.41
C TRP A 61 10.28 -8.67 -21.13
N ASN A 62 10.75 -9.18 -20.00
CA ASN A 62 10.70 -10.58 -19.66
C ASN A 62 9.84 -10.83 -18.41
N PRO A 63 8.59 -11.34 -18.57
CA PRO A 63 7.70 -11.67 -17.45
C PRO A 63 8.26 -12.73 -16.49
N GLU A 64 9.05 -13.69 -16.98
CA GLU A 64 9.68 -14.73 -16.14
C GLU A 64 10.73 -14.09 -15.21
N MET A 65 11.49 -13.10 -15.72
CA MET A 65 12.43 -12.33 -14.91
C MET A 65 11.69 -11.49 -13.86
N SER A 66 10.52 -10.95 -14.21
CA SER A 66 9.69 -10.21 -13.25
C SER A 66 9.16 -11.11 -12.14
N HIS A 67 8.76 -12.35 -12.48
CA HIS A 67 8.36 -13.35 -11.49
C HIS A 67 9.52 -13.73 -10.57
N LEU A 68 10.70 -14.05 -11.14
CA LEU A 68 11.89 -14.36 -10.36
C LEU A 68 12.29 -13.22 -9.42
N TYR A 69 12.22 -11.98 -9.91
CA TYR A 69 12.46 -10.79 -9.10
C TYR A 69 11.49 -10.72 -7.91
N GLY A 70 10.18 -10.82 -8.19
CA GLY A 70 9.14 -10.83 -7.16
C GLY A 70 9.32 -11.94 -6.14
N LYS A 71 9.66 -13.15 -6.59
CA LYS A 71 9.95 -14.28 -5.73
C LYS A 71 11.14 -14.02 -4.81
N SER A 72 12.25 -13.54 -5.36
CA SER A 72 13.47 -13.31 -4.59
C SER A 72 13.33 -12.22 -3.52
N ILE A 73 12.65 -11.08 -3.88
CA ILE A 73 12.39 -10.03 -2.90
C ILE A 73 11.35 -10.45 -1.85
N GLY A 74 10.39 -11.29 -2.25
CA GLY A 74 9.40 -11.89 -1.35
C GLY A 74 10.05 -12.86 -0.34
N GLU A 75 11.01 -13.66 -0.76
CA GLU A 75 11.81 -14.55 0.11
C GLU A 75 12.56 -13.73 1.17
N GLU A 76 13.21 -12.63 0.77
CA GLU A 76 13.90 -11.76 1.72
C GLU A 76 12.93 -11.08 2.68
N ALA A 77 11.80 -10.57 2.19
CA ALA A 77 10.76 -9.98 3.03
C ALA A 77 10.24 -11.00 4.07
N ARG A 78 10.01 -12.24 3.64
CA ARG A 78 9.56 -13.31 4.52
C ARG A 78 10.60 -13.69 5.57
N TYR A 79 11.85 -13.85 5.16
CA TYR A 79 12.96 -14.09 6.07
C TYR A 79 13.07 -13.01 7.15
N ARG A 80 12.78 -11.76 6.80
CA ARG A 80 12.76 -10.60 7.69
C ARG A 80 11.43 -10.43 8.44
N LYS A 81 10.53 -11.42 8.38
CA LYS A 81 9.22 -11.45 9.06
C LYS A 81 8.34 -10.25 8.69
N LYS A 82 8.32 -9.91 7.41
CA LYS A 82 7.40 -8.88 6.88
C LYS A 82 6.20 -9.54 6.23
N ASP A 83 5.03 -8.98 6.50
CA ASP A 83 3.76 -9.48 5.99
C ASP A 83 3.33 -8.75 4.71
N ILE A 84 3.74 -7.49 4.57
CA ILE A 84 3.41 -6.66 3.41
C ILE A 84 4.69 -6.01 2.87
N LEU A 85 4.99 -6.25 1.61
CA LEU A 85 5.98 -5.50 0.83
C LEU A 85 5.29 -4.32 0.15
N LEU A 86 5.72 -3.09 0.43
CA LEU A 86 5.20 -1.87 -0.17
C LEU A 86 5.75 -1.67 -1.60
N GLY A 87 5.29 -2.50 -2.48
CA GLY A 87 5.66 -2.60 -3.88
C GLY A 87 4.85 -3.66 -4.63
N PRO A 88 4.93 -3.68 -5.97
CA PRO A 88 5.70 -2.80 -6.84
C PRO A 88 5.09 -1.42 -7.04
N GLY A 89 5.92 -0.44 -7.49
CA GLY A 89 5.45 0.84 -7.98
C GLY A 89 5.11 0.77 -9.48
N VAL A 90 3.94 1.31 -9.88
CA VAL A 90 3.46 1.18 -11.27
C VAL A 90 2.89 2.48 -11.87
N ASN A 91 3.16 3.63 -11.26
CA ASN A 91 2.72 4.89 -11.85
C ASN A 91 3.43 5.14 -13.19
N ILE A 92 2.68 5.64 -14.16
CA ILE A 92 3.19 5.88 -15.52
C ILE A 92 4.09 7.12 -15.53
N TYR A 93 5.22 7.07 -16.24
CA TYR A 93 6.09 8.21 -16.44
C TYR A 93 5.40 9.28 -17.29
N ARG A 94 5.24 10.48 -16.72
CA ARG A 94 4.71 11.65 -17.43
C ARG A 94 5.79 12.58 -17.90
N THR A 95 6.85 12.66 -17.12
CA THR A 95 7.98 13.54 -17.35
C THR A 95 9.23 12.91 -16.75
N PRO A 96 10.40 13.05 -17.37
CA PRO A 96 11.65 12.59 -16.79
C PRO A 96 12.01 13.30 -15.48
N LEU A 97 11.39 14.46 -15.20
CA LEU A 97 11.65 15.25 -14.00
C LEU A 97 10.85 14.76 -12.76
N ASN A 98 10.03 13.74 -12.88
CA ASN A 98 9.42 13.12 -11.70
C ASN A 98 10.49 12.41 -10.87
N GLY A 99 10.68 12.81 -9.64
CA GLY A 99 11.75 12.33 -8.75
C GLY A 99 11.69 10.84 -8.38
N ARG A 100 10.64 10.10 -8.76
CA ARG A 100 10.43 8.69 -8.44
C ARG A 100 10.26 7.78 -9.64
N ASN A 101 10.64 8.20 -10.84
CA ASN A 101 10.55 7.35 -12.03
C ASN A 101 11.33 6.03 -11.90
N PHE A 102 12.48 6.05 -11.23
CA PHE A 102 13.28 4.83 -10.97
C PHE A 102 12.51 3.74 -10.24
N GLU A 103 11.51 4.10 -9.45
CA GLU A 103 10.68 3.22 -8.63
C GLU A 103 9.54 2.57 -9.42
N TYR A 104 9.29 3.02 -10.65
CA TYR A 104 8.18 2.60 -11.49
C TYR A 104 8.64 1.81 -12.72
N MET A 105 7.69 1.16 -13.42
CA MET A 105 7.99 0.23 -14.51
C MET A 105 8.13 0.89 -15.88
N GLY A 106 7.65 2.13 -16.09
CA GLY A 106 7.83 2.81 -17.35
C GLY A 106 6.71 3.75 -17.75
N GLU A 107 6.73 4.16 -19.01
CA GLU A 107 5.73 5.05 -19.63
C GLU A 107 4.63 4.29 -20.38
N ASP A 108 4.86 3.01 -20.69
CA ASP A 108 3.93 2.16 -21.42
C ASP A 108 3.00 1.43 -20.46
N PRO A 109 1.67 1.70 -20.52
CA PRO A 109 0.71 1.04 -19.62
C PRO A 109 0.58 -0.47 -19.87
N TYR A 110 0.77 -0.93 -21.11
CA TYR A 110 0.72 -2.36 -21.45
C TYR A 110 1.93 -3.11 -20.91
N LEU A 111 3.14 -2.59 -21.10
CA LEU A 111 4.34 -3.17 -20.52
C LEU A 111 4.26 -3.21 -19.00
N SER A 112 3.85 -2.11 -18.36
CA SER A 112 3.69 -2.04 -16.91
C SER A 112 2.67 -3.07 -16.41
N ALA A 113 1.54 -3.23 -17.10
CA ALA A 113 0.53 -4.25 -16.79
C ALA A 113 1.07 -5.68 -16.95
N THR A 114 1.83 -5.94 -18.01
CA THR A 114 2.44 -7.25 -18.27
C THR A 114 3.48 -7.63 -17.22
N MET A 115 4.29 -6.66 -16.77
CA MET A 115 5.38 -6.92 -15.82
C MET A 115 4.92 -6.96 -14.36
N VAL A 116 3.87 -6.21 -13.99
CA VAL A 116 3.39 -6.17 -12.60
C VAL A 116 2.78 -7.50 -12.14
N VAL A 117 2.05 -8.20 -13.01
CA VAL A 117 1.36 -9.44 -12.70
C VAL A 117 2.31 -10.53 -12.19
N PRO A 118 3.36 -10.91 -12.92
CA PRO A 118 4.31 -11.92 -12.43
C PRO A 118 5.10 -11.46 -11.21
N TYR A 119 5.44 -10.19 -11.08
CA TYR A 119 6.06 -9.65 -9.86
C TYR A 119 5.19 -9.93 -8.61
N ILE A 120 3.90 -9.58 -8.68
CA ILE A 120 2.95 -9.81 -7.57
C ILE A 120 2.88 -11.30 -7.22
N LYS A 121 2.73 -12.16 -8.23
CA LYS A 121 2.65 -13.62 -8.01
C LYS A 121 3.90 -14.14 -7.32
N GLY A 122 5.09 -13.73 -7.77
CA GLY A 122 6.35 -14.12 -7.14
C GLY A 122 6.46 -13.68 -5.68
N VAL A 123 6.07 -12.45 -5.35
CA VAL A 123 6.05 -11.97 -3.95
C VAL A 123 5.10 -12.81 -3.11
N GLN A 124 3.88 -13.02 -3.60
CA GLN A 124 2.80 -13.67 -2.83
C GLN A 124 2.98 -15.18 -2.66
N GLU A 125 3.76 -15.85 -3.51
CA GLU A 125 4.19 -17.24 -3.31
C GLU A 125 4.94 -17.47 -1.99
N ASN A 126 5.55 -16.43 -1.44
CA ASN A 126 6.24 -16.46 -0.16
C ASN A 126 5.35 -16.15 1.05
N GLY A 127 4.03 -16.00 0.85
CA GLY A 127 3.12 -15.59 1.91
C GLY A 127 3.31 -14.15 2.35
N VAL A 128 3.85 -13.30 1.50
CA VAL A 128 4.00 -11.85 1.69
C VAL A 128 3.03 -11.13 0.76
N ALA A 129 2.25 -10.21 1.27
CA ALA A 129 1.36 -9.42 0.42
C ALA A 129 2.15 -8.42 -0.42
N ALA A 130 1.96 -8.43 -1.73
CA ALA A 130 2.35 -7.31 -2.57
C ALA A 130 1.39 -6.14 -2.31
N CYS A 131 1.92 -4.91 -2.17
CA CYS A 131 1.15 -3.69 -2.01
C CYS A 131 1.45 -2.75 -3.17
N VAL A 132 0.67 -2.89 -4.24
CA VAL A 132 0.89 -2.14 -5.48
C VAL A 132 0.65 -0.65 -5.25
N LYS A 133 1.54 0.22 -5.75
CA LYS A 133 1.54 1.65 -5.42
C LYS A 133 1.92 2.54 -6.61
N HIS A 134 1.56 3.79 -6.58
CA HIS A 134 0.67 4.52 -5.66
C HIS A 134 -0.67 4.77 -6.36
N TYR A 135 -1.74 4.25 -5.83
CA TYR A 135 -3.08 4.26 -6.44
C TYR A 135 -3.83 5.53 -6.06
N ALA A 136 -4.09 6.46 -6.96
CA ALA A 136 -3.59 6.50 -8.33
C ALA A 136 -3.15 7.93 -8.67
N LEU A 137 -2.48 8.07 -9.82
CA LEU A 137 -2.14 9.38 -10.39
C LEU A 137 -1.02 10.13 -9.67
N ASN A 138 -0.14 9.48 -8.92
CA ASN A 138 1.05 10.09 -8.36
C ASN A 138 2.17 10.18 -9.42
N ASN A 139 2.04 11.12 -10.35
CA ASN A 139 2.91 11.27 -11.50
C ASN A 139 3.84 12.48 -11.41
N GLN A 140 3.86 13.17 -10.27
CA GLN A 140 4.83 14.20 -9.91
C GLN A 140 5.06 14.24 -8.41
N GLU A 141 6.30 14.49 -8.00
CA GLU A 141 6.66 14.59 -6.58
C GLU A 141 6.61 16.02 -6.04
N PHE A 142 6.80 17.01 -6.90
CA PHE A 142 6.68 18.41 -6.50
C PHE A 142 5.23 18.73 -6.10
N ASN A 143 5.06 19.24 -4.88
CA ASN A 143 3.73 19.53 -4.30
C ASN A 143 2.76 18.34 -4.30
N ARG A 144 3.25 17.10 -4.21
CA ARG A 144 2.43 15.87 -4.30
C ARG A 144 1.23 15.82 -3.35
N HIS A 145 1.32 16.45 -2.17
CA HIS A 145 0.23 16.50 -1.18
C HIS A 145 -0.89 17.49 -1.51
N THR A 146 -0.67 18.38 -2.47
CA THR A 146 -1.62 19.45 -2.83
C THR A 146 -1.96 19.47 -4.32
N THR A 147 -1.26 18.70 -5.13
CA THR A 147 -1.53 18.58 -6.56
C THR A 147 -2.89 17.94 -6.79
N ASN A 148 -3.81 18.68 -7.41
CA ASN A 148 -5.12 18.19 -7.82
C ASN A 148 -5.11 17.79 -9.29
N VAL A 149 -5.03 16.49 -9.53
CA VAL A 149 -4.91 15.94 -10.89
C VAL A 149 -6.22 16.08 -11.66
N GLN A 150 -6.11 16.55 -12.90
CA GLN A 150 -7.21 16.71 -13.85
C GLN A 150 -6.89 15.92 -15.12
N LEU A 151 -7.79 15.04 -15.52
CA LEU A 151 -7.68 14.26 -16.75
C LEU A 151 -9.05 13.77 -17.21
N SER A 152 -9.14 13.37 -18.48
CA SER A 152 -10.34 12.72 -19.00
C SER A 152 -10.47 11.27 -18.50
N ASP A 153 -11.67 10.74 -18.48
CA ASP A 153 -11.88 9.31 -18.16
C ASP A 153 -11.12 8.40 -19.15
N ARG A 154 -11.04 8.80 -20.42
CA ARG A 154 -10.24 8.06 -21.40
C ARG A 154 -8.78 7.95 -20.98
N ALA A 155 -8.14 9.04 -20.59
CA ALA A 155 -6.76 9.02 -20.12
C ALA A 155 -6.61 8.20 -18.83
N LEU A 156 -7.56 8.33 -17.90
CA LEU A 156 -7.59 7.56 -16.65
C LEU A 156 -7.58 6.06 -16.94
N TYR A 157 -8.52 5.56 -17.76
CA TYR A 157 -8.69 4.13 -18.01
C TYR A 157 -7.70 3.54 -19.03
N GLU A 158 -7.22 4.31 -19.98
CA GLU A 158 -6.32 3.80 -21.04
C GLU A 158 -4.83 3.92 -20.67
N ILE A 159 -4.45 4.88 -19.81
CA ILE A 159 -3.05 5.18 -19.49
C ILE A 159 -2.70 4.90 -18.03
N TYR A 160 -3.46 5.44 -17.08
CA TYR A 160 -3.03 5.47 -15.68
C TYR A 160 -3.50 4.28 -14.85
N LEU A 161 -4.59 3.65 -15.21
CA LEU A 161 -5.17 2.55 -14.46
C LEU A 161 -4.83 1.13 -14.95
N PRO A 162 -4.38 0.88 -16.19
CA PRO A 162 -4.21 -0.49 -16.70
C PRO A 162 -3.30 -1.38 -15.85
N ALA A 163 -2.16 -0.87 -15.37
CA ALA A 163 -1.26 -1.63 -14.52
C ALA A 163 -1.90 -2.00 -13.17
N PHE A 164 -2.65 -1.09 -12.57
CA PHE A 164 -3.40 -1.37 -11.34
C PHE A 164 -4.53 -2.36 -11.56
N LYS A 165 -5.25 -2.25 -12.67
CA LYS A 165 -6.31 -3.20 -13.04
C LYS A 165 -5.75 -4.61 -13.21
N ALA A 166 -4.65 -4.75 -13.96
CA ALA A 166 -3.95 -6.02 -14.14
C ALA A 166 -3.43 -6.58 -12.80
N ALA A 167 -2.89 -5.72 -11.93
CA ALA A 167 -2.46 -6.10 -10.59
C ALA A 167 -3.60 -6.71 -9.75
N VAL A 168 -4.81 -6.16 -9.85
CA VAL A 168 -5.99 -6.66 -9.14
C VAL A 168 -6.54 -7.91 -9.79
N GLN A 169 -6.89 -7.84 -11.08
CA GLN A 169 -7.69 -8.88 -11.76
C GLN A 169 -6.87 -10.08 -12.23
N GLU A 170 -5.60 -9.88 -12.59
CA GLU A 170 -4.72 -10.94 -13.10
C GLU A 170 -3.63 -11.32 -12.10
N GLY A 171 -3.06 -10.34 -11.40
CA GLY A 171 -2.05 -10.53 -10.35
C GLY A 171 -2.63 -11.01 -9.03
N GLY A 172 -3.89 -10.73 -8.76
CA GLY A 172 -4.56 -11.08 -7.51
C GLY A 172 -3.88 -10.45 -6.29
N THR A 173 -3.47 -9.17 -6.39
CA THR A 173 -2.77 -8.48 -5.30
C THR A 173 -3.60 -8.45 -4.02
N TRP A 174 -2.95 -8.68 -2.87
CA TRP A 174 -3.63 -8.71 -1.57
C TRP A 174 -3.72 -7.34 -0.91
N SER A 175 -2.93 -6.38 -1.35
CA SER A 175 -3.01 -5.01 -0.88
C SER A 175 -2.65 -4.00 -1.98
N ILE A 176 -3.10 -2.77 -1.79
CA ILE A 176 -2.84 -1.64 -2.67
C ILE A 176 -2.63 -0.39 -1.83
N MET A 177 -1.69 0.48 -2.22
CA MET A 177 -1.43 1.72 -1.49
C MET A 177 -2.04 2.91 -2.22
N GLY A 178 -2.85 3.70 -1.51
CA GLY A 178 -3.34 4.99 -1.99
C GLY A 178 -2.22 5.98 -2.21
N SER A 179 -2.45 7.02 -3.02
CA SER A 179 -1.46 8.04 -3.31
C SER A 179 -1.74 9.36 -2.60
N TYR A 180 -0.76 10.27 -2.57
CA TYR A 180 -0.85 11.55 -1.86
C TYR A 180 -1.71 12.60 -2.55
N ASN A 181 -1.69 12.61 -3.89
CA ASN A 181 -2.34 13.66 -4.68
C ASN A 181 -3.86 13.68 -4.52
N LEU A 182 -4.45 14.80 -4.88
CA LEU A 182 -5.88 14.90 -5.05
C LEU A 182 -6.27 14.47 -6.47
N TYR A 183 -7.46 13.93 -6.60
CA TYR A 183 -8.16 13.70 -7.84
C TYR A 183 -9.59 14.23 -7.71
N GLN A 184 -9.97 15.15 -8.59
CA GLN A 184 -11.27 15.83 -8.55
C GLN A 184 -11.57 16.50 -7.19
N GLY A 185 -10.55 17.04 -6.54
CA GLY A 185 -10.69 17.77 -5.28
C GLY A 185 -10.63 16.93 -4.01
N GLU A 186 -10.54 15.60 -4.10
CA GLU A 186 -10.41 14.69 -2.96
C GLU A 186 -9.06 13.95 -2.99
N HIS A 187 -8.43 13.77 -1.83
CA HIS A 187 -7.19 12.99 -1.73
C HIS A 187 -7.41 11.54 -2.14
N ALA A 188 -6.53 11.00 -2.98
CA ALA A 188 -6.64 9.65 -3.53
C ALA A 188 -6.80 8.56 -2.46
N CYS A 189 -6.17 8.72 -1.29
CA CYS A 189 -6.30 7.79 -0.16
C CYS A 189 -7.73 7.68 0.43
N HIS A 190 -8.64 8.59 0.06
CA HIS A 190 -10.04 8.50 0.46
C HIS A 190 -11.01 9.01 -0.63
N ASN A 191 -10.55 9.01 -1.88
CA ASN A 191 -11.37 9.38 -3.04
C ASN A 191 -12.38 8.27 -3.36
N LYS A 192 -13.67 8.64 -3.36
CA LYS A 192 -14.76 7.70 -3.59
C LYS A 192 -14.65 7.01 -4.96
N ARG A 193 -14.45 7.81 -6.04
CA ARG A 193 -14.39 7.25 -7.39
C ARG A 193 -13.25 6.24 -7.55
N LEU A 194 -12.06 6.54 -6.99
CA LEU A 194 -10.92 5.64 -7.09
C LEU A 194 -11.12 4.37 -6.25
N LEU A 195 -11.42 4.53 -4.95
CA LEU A 195 -11.39 3.41 -4.01
C LEU A 195 -12.69 2.58 -4.01
N ARG A 196 -13.86 3.24 -4.10
CA ARG A 196 -15.13 2.52 -4.06
C ARG A 196 -15.58 2.16 -5.48
N ASP A 197 -15.84 3.15 -6.32
CA ASP A 197 -16.50 2.90 -7.59
C ASP A 197 -15.64 2.07 -8.55
N ILE A 198 -14.33 2.39 -8.70
CA ILE A 198 -13.42 1.69 -9.61
C ILE A 198 -12.80 0.46 -8.94
N LEU A 199 -12.09 0.64 -7.82
CA LEU A 199 -11.28 -0.44 -7.23
C LEU A 199 -12.15 -1.57 -6.68
N ARG A 200 -13.18 -1.24 -5.87
CA ARG A 200 -14.05 -2.23 -5.23
C ARG A 200 -15.15 -2.73 -6.14
N ASP A 201 -15.95 -1.80 -6.68
CA ASP A 201 -17.20 -2.17 -7.36
C ASP A 201 -16.96 -2.63 -8.80
N GLU A 202 -16.08 -1.95 -9.56
CA GLU A 202 -15.80 -2.32 -10.95
C GLU A 202 -14.79 -3.47 -11.06
N TRP A 203 -13.69 -3.45 -10.27
CA TRP A 203 -12.63 -4.47 -10.39
C TRP A 203 -12.76 -5.62 -9.41
N GLY A 204 -13.62 -5.51 -8.41
CA GLY A 204 -13.85 -6.58 -7.43
C GLY A 204 -12.71 -6.78 -6.44
N PHE A 205 -11.94 -5.73 -6.13
CA PHE A 205 -10.82 -5.85 -5.20
C PHE A 205 -11.29 -6.18 -3.78
N ASP A 206 -10.84 -7.30 -3.25
CA ASP A 206 -11.18 -7.82 -1.91
C ASP A 206 -10.03 -7.71 -0.89
N GLY A 207 -8.91 -7.11 -1.30
CA GLY A 207 -7.73 -6.92 -0.46
C GLY A 207 -7.79 -5.66 0.40
N VAL A 208 -6.66 -5.33 1.01
CA VAL A 208 -6.50 -4.17 1.91
C VAL A 208 -6.03 -2.94 1.15
N VAL A 209 -6.74 -1.82 1.32
CA VAL A 209 -6.26 -0.49 0.91
C VAL A 209 -5.45 0.10 2.06
N VAL A 210 -4.16 0.29 1.83
CA VAL A 210 -3.22 0.93 2.75
C VAL A 210 -3.05 2.39 2.36
N SER A 211 -3.04 3.32 3.30
CA SER A 211 -2.68 4.71 2.98
C SER A 211 -1.19 4.83 2.70
N ASP A 212 -0.80 5.76 1.83
CA ASP A 212 0.56 6.28 1.92
C ASP A 212 0.73 7.07 3.23
N TRP A 213 1.97 7.23 3.71
CA TRP A 213 2.28 7.78 5.03
C TRP A 213 1.86 9.25 5.15
N GLY A 214 0.74 9.48 5.83
CA GLY A 214 0.11 10.81 5.93
C GLY A 214 -0.82 11.16 4.76
N GLY A 215 -1.27 10.16 3.98
CA GLY A 215 -2.16 10.36 2.85
C GLY A 215 -3.64 10.51 3.20
N VAL A 216 -4.05 10.18 4.43
CA VAL A 216 -5.44 10.36 4.88
C VAL A 216 -5.61 11.77 5.48
N HIS A 217 -6.68 12.46 5.09
CA HIS A 217 -6.96 13.83 5.50
C HIS A 217 -8.40 14.07 5.98
N ASN A 218 -9.27 13.05 5.90
CA ASN A 218 -10.68 13.16 6.28
C ASN A 218 -11.22 11.83 6.80
N THR A 219 -11.72 11.83 8.05
CA THR A 219 -12.25 10.63 8.71
C THR A 219 -13.47 10.07 8.00
N GLU A 220 -14.48 10.90 7.71
CA GLU A 220 -15.74 10.42 7.13
C GLU A 220 -15.53 9.87 5.73
N GLN A 221 -14.76 10.55 4.88
CA GLN A 221 -14.41 10.05 3.55
C GLN A 221 -13.62 8.73 3.63
N ALA A 222 -12.63 8.63 4.52
CA ALA A 222 -11.89 7.39 4.71
C ALA A 222 -12.75 6.23 5.21
N ILE A 223 -13.76 6.50 6.06
CA ILE A 223 -14.73 5.51 6.50
C ILE A 223 -15.55 4.98 5.32
N HIS A 224 -16.21 5.86 4.59
CA HIS A 224 -17.20 5.48 3.59
C HIS A 224 -16.60 5.05 2.25
N ASN A 225 -15.43 5.56 1.90
CA ASN A 225 -14.85 5.38 0.57
C ASN A 225 -13.88 4.20 0.45
N GLY A 226 -13.63 3.42 1.54
CA GLY A 226 -12.95 2.13 1.42
C GLY A 226 -11.46 2.13 1.75
N MET A 227 -10.94 3.13 2.49
CA MET A 227 -9.62 3.08 3.12
C MET A 227 -9.65 2.10 4.29
N ASP A 228 -8.73 1.11 4.34
CA ASP A 228 -8.75 0.06 5.36
C ASP A 228 -7.70 0.24 6.45
N LEU A 229 -6.48 0.60 6.09
CA LEU A 229 -5.34 0.63 7.01
C LEU A 229 -4.54 1.91 6.86
N GLU A 230 -4.55 2.74 7.90
CA GLU A 230 -3.94 4.07 7.90
C GLU A 230 -2.55 4.08 8.52
N PHE A 231 -1.59 4.68 7.81
CA PHE A 231 -0.21 4.88 8.26
C PHE A 231 0.21 6.36 8.18
N GLY A 232 1.07 6.77 9.10
CA GLY A 232 1.89 7.98 9.03
C GLY A 232 1.16 9.32 9.16
N SER A 233 -0.11 9.34 9.55
CA SER A 233 -0.90 10.58 9.59
C SER A 233 -0.39 11.60 10.60
N TRP A 234 -0.54 12.87 10.26
CA TRP A 234 -0.16 14.03 11.08
C TRP A 234 -1.39 14.79 11.55
N THR A 235 -2.10 14.22 12.50
CA THR A 235 -3.32 14.80 13.04
C THR A 235 -3.12 15.39 14.44
N ASN A 236 -3.75 16.54 14.72
CA ASN A 236 -4.02 17.07 16.06
C ASN A 236 -2.86 16.96 17.07
N GLY A 237 -1.69 17.47 16.72
CA GLY A 237 -0.53 17.47 17.61
C GLY A 237 0.24 16.18 17.67
N LEU A 238 0.11 15.32 16.66
CA LEU A 238 0.91 14.13 16.48
C LEU A 238 2.38 14.53 16.43
N SER A 239 3.13 14.22 17.46
CA SER A 239 4.57 14.42 17.50
C SER A 239 5.31 13.10 17.36
N ALA A 240 6.38 13.10 16.57
CA ALA A 240 7.25 11.95 16.48
C ALA A 240 7.75 11.53 17.89
N GLY A 241 7.61 10.24 18.21
CA GLY A 241 8.13 9.68 19.45
C GLY A 241 7.13 9.56 20.60
N THR A 242 5.84 9.84 20.39
CA THR A 242 4.82 9.56 21.38
C THR A 242 3.94 8.39 20.95
N ARG A 243 3.85 7.37 21.79
CA ARG A 243 3.05 6.16 21.51
C ARG A 243 1.56 6.47 21.34
N ASN A 244 1.06 7.48 22.04
CA ASN A 244 -0.32 7.93 21.99
C ASN A 244 -0.69 8.68 20.72
N ALA A 245 0.29 9.07 19.91
CA ALA A 245 0.05 9.80 18.66
C ALA A 245 -0.73 8.98 17.61
N TYR A 246 -0.56 7.67 17.58
CA TYR A 246 -1.26 6.77 16.66
C TYR A 246 -2.77 6.71 16.91
N ASP A 247 -3.19 6.91 18.15
CA ASP A 247 -4.60 6.97 18.54
C ASP A 247 -5.33 8.20 17.98
N ASN A 248 -4.60 9.22 17.55
CA ASN A 248 -5.15 10.43 16.94
C ASN A 248 -5.31 10.34 15.42
N TYR A 249 -4.95 9.22 14.80
CA TYR A 249 -5.14 9.00 13.37
C TYR A 249 -6.63 9.07 12.99
N TYR A 250 -6.93 9.39 11.73
CA TYR A 250 -8.30 9.56 11.25
C TYR A 250 -9.17 8.31 11.43
N LEU A 251 -8.59 7.13 11.26
CA LEU A 251 -9.27 5.84 11.49
C LEU A 251 -9.06 5.27 12.89
N ALA A 252 -8.59 6.06 13.86
CA ALA A 252 -8.44 5.69 15.26
C ALA A 252 -9.54 6.32 16.14
N PHE A 253 -9.18 7.11 17.16
CA PHE A 253 -10.16 7.77 18.04
C PHE A 253 -11.17 8.67 17.33
N PRO A 254 -10.83 9.44 16.27
CA PRO A 254 -11.83 10.18 15.52
C PRO A 254 -12.96 9.30 14.98
N TYR A 255 -12.62 8.14 14.39
CA TYR A 255 -13.63 7.18 13.94
C TYR A 255 -14.45 6.60 15.10
N LEU A 256 -13.78 6.14 16.17
CA LEU A 256 -14.46 5.62 17.36
C LEU A 256 -15.41 6.65 17.96
N LYS A 257 -15.06 7.92 17.96
CA LYS A 257 -15.91 9.03 18.41
C LYS A 257 -17.19 9.11 17.59
N LEU A 258 -17.09 9.07 16.25
CA LEU A 258 -18.26 9.12 15.36
C LEU A 258 -19.22 7.93 15.59
N ILE A 259 -18.69 6.72 15.84
CA ILE A 259 -19.49 5.56 16.20
C ILE A 259 -20.21 5.79 17.52
N LYS A 260 -19.51 6.25 18.57
CA LYS A 260 -20.11 6.52 19.89
C LYS A 260 -21.17 7.61 19.87
N GLU A 261 -21.04 8.58 19.00
CA GLU A 261 -22.02 9.65 18.78
C GLU A 261 -23.20 9.22 17.89
N GLY A 262 -23.19 7.99 17.38
CA GLY A 262 -24.21 7.48 16.46
C GLY A 262 -24.24 8.13 15.08
N LYS A 263 -23.14 8.82 14.70
CA LYS A 263 -23.03 9.50 13.39
C LYS A 263 -22.70 8.54 12.25
N VAL A 264 -22.00 7.45 12.57
CA VAL A 264 -21.67 6.37 11.64
C VAL A 264 -21.97 5.02 12.29
N GLY A 265 -22.34 4.04 11.47
CA GLY A 265 -22.57 2.67 11.91
C GLY A 265 -21.26 1.87 12.03
N THR A 266 -21.40 0.56 12.34
CA THR A 266 -20.25 -0.36 12.40
C THR A 266 -20.04 -1.13 11.09
N LYS A 267 -20.93 -1.01 10.13
CA LYS A 267 -20.86 -1.78 8.86
C LYS A 267 -19.53 -1.57 8.13
N GLU A 268 -19.11 -0.31 7.97
CA GLU A 268 -17.85 0.03 7.30
C GLU A 268 -16.63 -0.40 8.14
N LEU A 269 -16.75 -0.40 9.47
CA LEU A 269 -15.71 -0.94 10.35
C LEU A 269 -15.58 -2.45 10.16
N ASP A 270 -16.68 -3.18 10.12
CA ASP A 270 -16.71 -4.63 9.91
C ASP A 270 -16.11 -5.00 8.54
N GLU A 271 -16.40 -4.21 7.48
CA GLU A 271 -15.78 -4.38 6.16
C GLU A 271 -14.24 -4.23 6.23
N LYS A 272 -13.75 -3.14 6.85
CA LYS A 272 -12.31 -2.89 7.00
C LYS A 272 -11.61 -3.97 7.81
N VAL A 273 -12.20 -4.35 8.93
CA VAL A 273 -11.69 -5.44 9.77
C VAL A 273 -11.66 -6.75 9.00
N SER A 274 -12.69 -7.07 8.24
CA SER A 274 -12.74 -8.27 7.40
C SER A 274 -11.64 -8.29 6.35
N ASN A 275 -11.37 -7.15 5.71
CA ASN A 275 -10.29 -7.04 4.72
C ASN A 275 -8.91 -7.26 5.37
N VAL A 276 -8.66 -6.64 6.53
CA VAL A 276 -7.39 -6.81 7.27
C VAL A 276 -7.23 -8.24 7.77
N LEU A 277 -8.28 -8.86 8.33
CA LEU A 277 -8.25 -10.26 8.75
C LEU A 277 -7.99 -11.21 7.58
N ARG A 278 -8.62 -10.97 6.43
CA ARG A 278 -8.36 -11.76 5.21
C ARG A 278 -6.89 -11.67 4.79
N LEU A 279 -6.29 -10.50 4.86
CA LEU A 279 -4.85 -10.34 4.59
C LEU A 279 -4.02 -11.11 5.61
N ILE A 280 -4.31 -11.01 6.91
CA ILE A 280 -3.62 -11.75 7.98
C ILE A 280 -3.72 -13.27 7.74
N PHE A 281 -4.90 -13.77 7.37
CA PHE A 281 -5.05 -15.18 7.03
C PHE A 281 -4.23 -15.59 5.80
N ARG A 282 -4.17 -14.75 4.77
CA ARG A 282 -3.37 -15.02 3.57
C ARG A 282 -1.86 -15.03 3.87
N THR A 283 -1.38 -14.17 4.76
CA THR A 283 0.05 -14.07 5.09
C THR A 283 0.50 -15.02 6.21
N CYS A 284 -0.36 -15.33 7.18
CA CYS A 284 -0.01 -16.12 8.36
C CYS A 284 -0.33 -17.61 8.23
N LEU A 285 -1.35 -18.02 7.47
CA LEU A 285 -1.71 -19.45 7.33
C LEU A 285 -0.62 -20.29 6.64
N LEU A 286 0.24 -19.68 5.86
CA LEU A 286 1.42 -20.34 5.29
C LEU A 286 2.51 -20.65 6.34
N TYR A 287 2.44 -20.05 7.53
CA TYR A 287 3.33 -20.35 8.65
C TYR A 287 2.96 -21.63 9.41
N THR A 288 1.73 -22.11 9.27
CA THR A 288 1.22 -23.25 10.03
C THR A 288 1.22 -24.56 9.25
N SER A 289 1.71 -24.58 8.02
CA SER A 289 2.03 -25.84 7.34
C SER A 289 3.24 -26.46 8.04
N PRO A 290 3.10 -27.61 8.71
CA PRO A 290 4.25 -28.31 9.25
C PRO A 290 5.16 -28.70 8.07
N SER A 291 6.41 -28.24 8.15
CA SER A 291 7.52 -28.74 7.31
C SER A 291 7.74 -30.21 7.57
#